data_a18615c50ed2580b2154011dbee39c95
#
_entry.id   a18615c50ed2580b2154011dbee39c95
#
_cell.length_a   1.000
_cell.length_b   1.000
_cell.length_c   1.000
_cell.angle_alpha   90.00
_cell.angle_beta   90.00
_cell.angle_gamma   90.00
#
_symmetry.space_group_name_H-M   'P 1'
#
loop_
_entity.id
_entity.type
_entity.pdbx_description
1 polymer ?
#
loop_
_entity_poly.entity_id
_entity_poly.type
_entity_poly.pdbx_seq_one_letter_code
_entity_poly.pdbx_strand_id
1 'polypeptide(L)'
;MKERGLVTVEMVLLTPLLLTLLFLIFEFGRVFGSWLIMTNAAREGARFAVVQAFDPSSDPVISARVQQTAQFLVVNPVACVAPYDSCIAVSRTTVGLERLVTVMARYRVYTLMPITGAIPFLGAINYPGFLEVVGVSTMRWE
;
A
#
# COMPACT_ATOMS: atom_id res chain seq x y z
N MET A 1 18.53 -49.96 -0.07
CA MET A 1 17.14 -49.46 0.00
C MET A 1 16.90 -48.43 1.12
N LYS A 2 17.74 -48.32 2.15
CA LYS A 2 17.58 -47.35 3.27
C LYS A 2 17.82 -45.88 2.87
N GLU A 3 18.71 -45.61 1.95
CA GLU A 3 19.07 -44.23 1.56
C GLU A 3 17.97 -43.48 0.79
N ARG A 4 17.17 -44.18 -0.02
CA ARG A 4 16.06 -43.59 -0.79
C ARG A 4 14.93 -43.09 0.13
N GLY A 5 14.73 -43.76 1.27
CA GLY A 5 13.73 -43.32 2.26
C GLY A 5 14.14 -42.04 3.00
N LEU A 6 15.44 -41.85 3.27
CA LEU A 6 15.96 -40.65 3.94
C LEU A 6 15.77 -39.41 3.08
N VAL A 7 16.11 -39.48 1.78
CA VAL A 7 15.92 -38.38 0.83
C VAL A 7 14.45 -37.99 0.68
N THR A 8 13.55 -38.96 0.71
CA THR A 8 12.10 -38.67 0.62
C THR A 8 11.60 -37.90 1.85
N VAL A 9 12.04 -38.27 3.04
CA VAL A 9 11.69 -37.56 4.28
C VAL A 9 12.27 -36.16 4.29
N GLU A 10 13.49 -35.96 3.85
CA GLU A 10 14.11 -34.65 3.71
C GLU A 10 13.33 -33.75 2.76
N MET A 11 12.93 -34.26 1.59
CA MET A 11 12.11 -33.52 0.62
C MET A 11 10.73 -33.14 1.16
N VAL A 12 10.10 -34.04 1.93
CA VAL A 12 8.79 -33.75 2.57
C VAL A 12 8.89 -32.60 3.57
N LEU A 13 10.02 -32.50 4.27
CA LEU A 13 10.24 -31.38 5.24
C LEU A 13 10.65 -30.08 4.53
N LEU A 14 11.48 -30.15 3.50
CA LEU A 14 11.97 -28.96 2.79
C LEU A 14 10.91 -28.32 1.88
N THR A 15 10.05 -29.12 1.25
CA THR A 15 9.05 -28.62 0.30
C THR A 15 8.11 -27.56 0.91
N PRO A 16 7.47 -27.78 2.08
CA PRO A 16 6.60 -26.76 2.67
C PRO A 16 7.38 -25.50 3.09
N LEU A 17 8.63 -25.63 3.51
CA LEU A 17 9.49 -24.50 3.83
C LEU A 17 9.77 -23.65 2.59
N LEU A 18 10.16 -24.29 1.48
CA LEU A 18 10.41 -23.60 0.22
C LEU A 18 9.15 -22.94 -0.34
N LEU A 19 8.00 -23.62 -0.29
CA LEU A 19 6.73 -23.03 -0.71
C LEU A 19 6.36 -21.82 0.12
N THR A 20 6.53 -21.89 1.45
CA THR A 20 6.26 -20.76 2.34
C THR A 20 7.16 -19.58 1.99
N LEU A 21 8.44 -19.82 1.75
CA LEU A 21 9.39 -18.79 1.35
C LEU A 21 8.99 -18.15 0.01
N LEU A 22 8.59 -18.96 -0.97
CA LEU A 22 8.13 -18.47 -2.27
C LEU A 22 6.91 -17.56 -2.13
N PHE A 23 5.93 -17.98 -1.33
CA PHE A 23 4.74 -17.16 -1.05
C PHE A 23 5.07 -15.85 -0.34
N LEU A 24 5.99 -15.86 0.62
CA LEU A 24 6.44 -14.65 1.30
C LEU A 24 7.10 -13.66 0.33
N ILE A 25 7.94 -14.14 -0.58
CA ILE A 25 8.57 -13.29 -1.61
C ILE A 25 7.50 -12.68 -2.51
N PHE A 26 6.52 -13.46 -2.95
CA PHE A 26 5.42 -13.00 -3.79
C PHE A 26 4.57 -11.94 -3.09
N GLU A 27 4.16 -12.18 -1.84
CA GLU A 27 3.38 -11.22 -1.04
C GLU A 27 4.15 -9.92 -0.79
N PHE A 28 5.43 -10.03 -0.44
CA PHE A 28 6.27 -8.86 -0.26
C PHE A 28 6.38 -8.04 -1.55
N GLY A 29 6.60 -8.69 -2.69
CA GLY A 29 6.66 -8.02 -3.99
C GLY A 29 5.37 -7.28 -4.32
N ARG A 30 4.22 -7.87 -4.02
CA ARG A 30 2.90 -7.28 -4.25
C ARG A 30 2.66 -6.05 -3.36
N VAL A 31 2.99 -6.14 -2.08
CA VAL A 31 2.85 -5.02 -1.12
C VAL A 31 3.82 -3.89 -1.49
N PHE A 32 5.06 -4.23 -1.78
CA PHE A 32 6.10 -3.27 -2.16
C PHE A 32 5.76 -2.55 -3.48
N GLY A 33 5.27 -3.30 -4.47
CA GLY A 33 4.80 -2.72 -5.73
C GLY A 33 3.64 -1.73 -5.52
N SER A 34 2.68 -2.08 -4.67
CA SER A 34 1.57 -1.19 -4.30
C SER A 34 2.08 0.08 -3.62
N TRP A 35 3.07 -0.02 -2.74
CA TRP A 35 3.68 1.12 -2.07
C TRP A 35 4.37 2.07 -3.05
N LEU A 36 5.12 1.53 -4.02
CA LEU A 36 5.75 2.34 -5.06
C LEU A 36 4.73 3.11 -5.89
N ILE A 37 3.65 2.45 -6.32
CA ILE A 37 2.58 3.07 -7.10
C ILE A 37 1.93 4.19 -6.29
N MET A 38 1.57 3.96 -5.03
CA MET A 38 0.95 4.96 -4.17
C MET A 38 1.86 6.16 -3.91
N THR A 39 3.15 5.92 -3.69
CA THR A 39 4.13 6.98 -3.49
C THR A 39 4.29 7.83 -4.75
N ASN A 40 4.34 7.22 -5.93
CA ASN A 40 4.42 7.94 -7.20
C ASN A 40 3.13 8.73 -7.49
N ALA A 41 1.97 8.14 -7.22
CA ALA A 41 0.68 8.80 -7.39
C ALA A 41 0.53 10.01 -6.48
N ALA A 42 0.96 9.91 -5.21
CA ALA A 42 0.95 11.04 -4.28
C ALA A 42 1.89 12.17 -4.74
N ARG A 43 3.07 11.84 -5.26
CA ARG A 43 4.01 12.83 -5.80
C ARG A 43 3.44 13.55 -7.02
N GLU A 44 2.86 12.82 -7.96
CA GLU A 44 2.25 13.41 -9.15
C GLU A 44 1.04 14.27 -8.79
N GLY A 45 0.21 13.82 -7.83
CA GLY A 45 -0.89 14.58 -7.29
C GLY A 45 -0.43 15.89 -6.64
N ALA A 46 0.64 15.85 -5.84
CA ALA A 46 1.20 17.05 -5.20
C ALA A 46 1.79 18.03 -6.23
N ARG A 47 2.49 17.54 -7.27
CA ARG A 47 2.97 18.38 -8.38
C ARG A 47 1.82 19.07 -9.11
N PHE A 48 0.76 18.33 -9.37
CA PHE A 48 -0.43 18.87 -10.01
C PHE A 48 -1.14 19.89 -9.12
N ALA A 49 -1.22 19.62 -7.81
CA ALA A 49 -1.87 20.50 -6.84
C ALA A 49 -1.21 21.90 -6.74
N VAL A 50 0.11 21.97 -6.91
CA VAL A 50 0.87 23.24 -6.85
C VAL A 50 0.47 24.21 -7.97
N VAL A 51 0.08 23.71 -9.14
CA VAL A 51 -0.36 24.51 -10.29
C VAL A 51 -1.85 24.85 -10.25
N GLN A 52 -2.62 24.25 -9.33
CA GLN A 52 -4.04 24.54 -9.15
C GLN A 52 -4.25 25.67 -8.15
N ALA A 53 -5.47 26.20 -8.11
CA ALA A 53 -5.82 27.17 -7.09
C ALA A 53 -5.64 26.61 -5.67
N PHE A 54 -5.14 27.41 -4.75
CA PHE A 54 -5.02 27.05 -3.32
C PHE A 54 -6.39 27.08 -2.64
N ASP A 55 -7.32 26.30 -3.17
CA ASP A 55 -8.73 26.26 -2.79
C ASP A 55 -9.20 24.79 -2.78
N PRO A 56 -10.02 24.39 -1.80
CA PRO A 56 -10.65 23.06 -1.76
C PRO A 56 -11.45 22.70 -3.02
N SER A 57 -11.92 23.65 -3.81
CA SER A 57 -12.61 23.39 -5.08
C SER A 57 -11.77 22.61 -6.09
N SER A 58 -10.43 22.66 -5.97
CA SER A 58 -9.50 21.89 -6.82
C SER A 58 -9.29 20.43 -6.39
N ASP A 59 -9.77 20.01 -5.21
CA ASP A 59 -9.54 18.66 -4.66
C ASP A 59 -10.06 17.53 -5.55
N PRO A 60 -11.25 17.63 -6.17
CA PRO A 60 -11.73 16.59 -7.08
C PRO A 60 -10.82 16.38 -8.28
N VAL A 61 -10.24 17.46 -8.82
CA VAL A 61 -9.34 17.39 -9.97
C VAL A 61 -8.00 16.78 -9.58
N ILE A 62 -7.49 17.15 -8.41
CA ILE A 62 -6.25 16.58 -7.84
C ILE A 62 -6.44 15.09 -7.57
N SER A 63 -7.55 14.70 -6.93
CA SER A 63 -7.86 13.30 -6.64
C SER A 63 -8.02 12.46 -7.91
N ALA A 64 -8.64 13.01 -8.95
CA ALA A 64 -8.75 12.36 -10.26
C ALA A 64 -7.36 12.13 -10.89
N ARG A 65 -6.42 13.08 -10.75
CA ARG A 65 -5.05 12.91 -11.23
C ARG A 65 -4.30 11.81 -10.49
N VAL A 66 -4.41 11.77 -9.16
CA VAL A 66 -3.84 10.69 -8.34
C VAL A 66 -4.42 9.33 -8.75
N GLN A 67 -5.75 9.25 -8.93
CA GLN A 67 -6.42 8.03 -9.37
C GLN A 67 -5.95 7.58 -10.76
N GLN A 68 -5.79 8.50 -11.70
CA GLN A 68 -5.27 8.17 -13.03
C GLN A 68 -3.87 7.57 -12.98
N THR A 69 -3.02 8.05 -12.07
CA THR A 69 -1.67 7.52 -11.88
C THR A 69 -1.68 6.16 -11.16
N ALA A 70 -2.62 5.94 -10.26
CA ALA A 70 -2.79 4.71 -9.50
C ALA A 70 -3.95 3.83 -10.01
N GLN A 71 -4.31 3.92 -11.29
CA GLN A 71 -5.49 3.28 -11.89
C GLN A 71 -5.60 1.77 -11.66
N PHE A 72 -4.48 1.08 -11.41
CA PHE A 72 -4.47 -0.35 -11.13
C PHE A 72 -4.83 -0.70 -9.67
N LEU A 73 -4.77 0.26 -8.75
CA LEU A 73 -5.01 0.05 -7.33
C LEU A 73 -6.23 0.81 -6.82
N VAL A 74 -6.41 2.04 -7.28
CA VAL A 74 -7.47 2.94 -6.79
C VAL A 74 -8.62 2.94 -7.77
N VAL A 75 -9.72 2.35 -7.40
CA VAL A 75 -10.91 2.28 -8.24
C VAL A 75 -11.89 3.41 -7.94
N ASN A 76 -12.07 3.76 -6.67
CA ASN A 76 -12.94 4.86 -6.24
C ASN A 76 -12.27 5.65 -5.12
N PRO A 77 -11.87 6.91 -5.33
CA PRO A 77 -11.36 7.75 -4.27
C PRO A 77 -12.52 8.15 -3.34
N VAL A 78 -12.56 7.56 -2.18
CA VAL A 78 -13.49 7.93 -1.11
C VAL A 78 -12.76 8.84 -0.12
N ALA A 79 -13.50 9.69 0.59
CA ALA A 79 -12.95 10.41 1.73
C ALA A 79 -12.28 9.43 2.70
N CYS A 80 -11.13 9.81 3.29
CA CYS A 80 -10.35 8.94 4.17
C CYS A 80 -11.03 8.75 5.55
N VAL A 81 -12.29 8.31 5.54
CA VAL A 81 -13.08 7.94 6.71
C VAL A 81 -13.35 6.45 6.62
N ALA A 82 -12.92 5.70 7.63
CA ALA A 82 -13.09 4.24 7.65
C ALA A 82 -14.59 3.85 7.67
N PRO A 83 -14.99 2.73 7.02
CA PRO A 83 -14.17 1.78 6.29
C PRO A 83 -13.90 2.19 4.83
N TYR A 84 -12.65 2.11 4.38
CA TYR A 84 -12.26 2.38 2.99
C TYR A 84 -11.26 1.32 2.51
N ASP A 85 -11.29 0.98 1.21
CA ASP A 85 -10.27 0.14 0.58
C ASP A 85 -9.16 0.99 -0.04
N SER A 86 -9.52 2.17 -0.50
CA SER A 86 -8.61 3.19 -0.99
C SER A 86 -9.14 4.58 -0.67
N CYS A 87 -8.26 5.51 -0.35
CA CYS A 87 -8.66 6.90 -0.16
C CYS A 87 -7.56 7.87 -0.58
N ILE A 88 -7.99 9.08 -0.95
CA ILE A 88 -7.10 10.18 -1.29
C ILE A 88 -7.52 11.37 -0.43
N ALA A 89 -6.56 11.95 0.29
CA ALA A 89 -6.76 13.16 1.06
C ALA A 89 -5.80 14.25 0.56
N VAL A 90 -6.36 15.43 0.36
CA VAL A 90 -5.60 16.64 0.03
C VAL A 90 -5.71 17.56 1.22
N SER A 91 -4.60 17.95 1.80
CA SER A 91 -4.54 18.90 2.91
C SER A 91 -3.69 20.10 2.53
N ARG A 92 -4.14 21.28 2.95
CA ARG A 92 -3.46 22.54 2.74
C ARG A 92 -3.12 23.15 4.08
N THR A 93 -1.86 23.48 4.26
CA THR A 93 -1.36 24.07 5.50
C THR A 93 -0.58 25.32 5.17
N THR A 94 -0.84 26.39 5.89
CA THR A 94 -0.05 27.63 5.81
C THR A 94 0.85 27.70 7.03
N VAL A 95 2.16 27.76 6.80
CA VAL A 95 3.17 27.89 7.86
C VAL A 95 3.91 29.22 7.64
N GLY A 96 3.53 30.23 8.40
CA GLY A 96 4.03 31.60 8.18
C GLY A 96 3.59 32.13 6.80
N LEU A 97 4.54 32.44 5.95
CA LEU A 97 4.31 32.92 4.57
C LEU A 97 4.28 31.76 3.54
N GLU A 98 4.59 30.56 3.96
CA GLU A 98 4.65 29.42 3.05
C GLU A 98 3.31 28.67 3.03
N ARG A 99 2.85 28.37 1.82
CA ARG A 99 1.67 27.54 1.59
C ARG A 99 2.14 26.15 1.17
N LEU A 100 1.71 25.13 1.90
CA LEU A 100 2.06 23.75 1.66
C LEU A 100 0.82 22.97 1.26
N VAL A 101 0.95 22.16 0.21
CA VAL A 101 -0.07 21.19 -0.19
C VAL A 101 0.48 19.79 0.06
N THR A 102 -0.24 19.01 0.85
CA THR A 102 0.09 17.61 1.14
C THR A 102 -0.98 16.73 0.53
N VAL A 103 -0.55 15.83 -0.34
CA VAL A 103 -1.41 14.80 -0.94
C VAL A 103 -1.05 13.48 -0.30
N MET A 104 -2.06 12.79 0.24
CA MET A 104 -1.96 11.50 0.87
C MET A 104 -2.85 10.51 0.10
N ALA A 105 -2.25 9.43 -0.38
CA ALA A 105 -2.95 8.33 -1.02
C ALA A 105 -2.79 7.07 -0.17
N ARG A 106 -3.89 6.42 0.21
CA ARG A 106 -3.91 5.20 1.01
C ARG A 106 -4.60 4.09 0.25
N TYR A 107 -4.07 2.89 0.42
CA TYR A 107 -4.61 1.67 -0.19
C TYR A 107 -4.46 0.49 0.77
N ARG A 108 -5.51 -0.34 0.88
CA ARG A 108 -5.46 -1.59 1.65
C ARG A 108 -5.12 -2.76 0.75
N VAL A 109 -3.98 -3.35 1.00
CA VAL A 109 -3.53 -4.57 0.33
C VAL A 109 -3.99 -5.75 1.16
N TYR A 110 -4.98 -6.49 0.68
CA TYR A 110 -5.41 -7.72 1.34
C TYR A 110 -4.38 -8.82 1.10
N THR A 111 -3.97 -9.50 2.16
CA THR A 111 -3.03 -10.61 2.06
C THR A 111 -3.74 -11.87 1.62
N LEU A 112 -3.09 -12.61 0.71
CA LEU A 112 -3.60 -13.90 0.22
C LEU A 112 -3.46 -15.02 1.24
N MET A 113 -2.46 -14.89 2.13
CA MET A 113 -2.31 -15.82 3.25
C MET A 113 -2.93 -15.25 4.51
N PRO A 114 -3.96 -15.90 5.07
CA PRO A 114 -4.37 -15.62 6.44
C PRO A 114 -3.26 -16.13 7.38
N ILE A 115 -2.34 -15.24 7.77
CA ILE A 115 -1.29 -15.55 8.75
C ILE A 115 -1.90 -15.79 10.15
N THR A 116 -3.22 -15.63 10.26
CA THR A 116 -3.98 -15.89 11.46
C THR A 116 -3.94 -17.38 11.79
N GLY A 117 -3.09 -17.75 12.74
CA GLY A 117 -3.07 -19.09 13.34
C GLY A 117 -2.18 -20.13 12.65
N ALA A 118 -1.52 -19.84 11.54
CA ALA A 118 -0.71 -20.81 10.80
C ALA A 118 0.71 -21.05 11.36
N ILE A 119 1.15 -20.20 12.29
CA ILE A 119 2.48 -20.35 12.90
C ILE A 119 2.31 -20.44 14.43
N PRO A 120 2.24 -21.66 15.00
CA PRO A 120 2.10 -21.87 16.44
C PRO A 120 3.24 -21.23 17.26
N PHE A 121 4.37 -20.92 16.61
CA PHE A 121 5.60 -20.41 17.21
C PHE A 121 5.61 -18.89 17.43
N LEU A 122 4.78 -18.11 16.73
CA LEU A 122 4.83 -16.64 16.75
C LEU A 122 3.76 -16.00 17.63
N GLY A 123 3.00 -16.79 18.40
CA GLY A 123 1.89 -16.27 19.19
C GLY A 123 0.74 -15.76 18.29
N ALA A 124 -0.40 -15.45 18.88
CA ALA A 124 -1.53 -14.89 18.17
C ALA A 124 -1.24 -13.44 17.74
N ILE A 125 -0.53 -13.26 16.62
CA ILE A 125 -0.48 -11.97 15.95
C ILE A 125 -1.89 -11.74 15.39
N ASN A 126 -2.61 -10.84 16.01
CA ASN A 126 -3.94 -10.43 15.54
C ASN A 126 -3.77 -9.55 14.29
N TYR A 127 -3.60 -10.22 13.14
CA TYR A 127 -3.39 -9.57 11.87
C TYR A 127 -4.74 -9.27 11.22
N PRO A 128 -5.05 -8.02 10.87
CA PRO A 128 -6.37 -7.64 10.36
C PRO A 128 -6.66 -8.16 8.95
N GLY A 129 -5.80 -8.99 8.36
CA GLY A 129 -5.97 -9.55 7.02
C GLY A 129 -5.62 -8.59 5.88
N PHE A 130 -5.19 -7.38 6.19
CA PHE A 130 -4.72 -6.38 5.22
C PHE A 130 -3.55 -5.56 5.76
N LEU A 131 -2.74 -5.03 4.84
CA LEU A 131 -1.70 -4.04 5.09
C LEU A 131 -2.13 -2.71 4.51
N GLU A 132 -2.01 -1.64 5.28
CA GLU A 132 -2.26 -0.30 4.78
C GLU A 132 -0.98 0.29 4.19
N VAL A 133 -1.06 0.62 2.91
CA VAL A 133 0.03 1.25 2.17
C VAL A 133 -0.31 2.73 2.01
N VAL A 134 0.61 3.58 2.41
CA VAL A 134 0.43 5.04 2.40
C VAL A 134 1.53 5.69 1.57
N GLY A 135 1.12 6.45 0.57
CA GLY A 135 1.97 7.40 -0.15
C GLY A 135 1.66 8.81 0.30
N VAL A 136 2.66 9.55 0.74
CA VAL A 136 2.52 10.95 1.15
C VAL A 136 3.51 11.81 0.39
N SER A 137 3.05 12.93 -0.11
CA SER A 137 3.92 13.94 -0.73
C SER A 137 3.46 15.33 -0.36
N THR A 138 4.41 16.15 0.10
CA THR A 138 4.18 17.55 0.45
C THR A 138 5.01 18.42 -0.47
N MET A 139 4.39 19.43 -1.06
CA MET A 139 5.04 20.41 -1.91
C MET A 139 4.65 21.82 -1.51
N ARG A 140 5.57 22.76 -1.73
CA ARG A 140 5.34 24.19 -1.52
C ARG A 140 4.54 24.72 -2.70
N TRP A 141 3.48 25.44 -2.39
CA TRP A 141 2.69 26.18 -3.37
C TRP A 141 3.33 27.56 -3.59
N GLU A 142 3.64 27.87 -4.81
CA GLU A 142 4.22 29.14 -5.21
C GLU A 142 3.17 30.07 -5.83
#